data_304cf28f30cae7909e14076fffcbb28e
#
_entry.id   304cf28f30cae7909e14076fffcbb28e
#
_cell.length_a   1.000
_cell.length_b   1.000
_cell.length_c   1.000
_cell.angle_alpha   90.00
_cell.angle_beta   90.00
_cell.angle_gamma   90.00
#
_symmetry.space_group_name_H-M   'P 1'
#
loop_
_entity.id
_entity.type
_entity.pdbx_description
1 polymer ?
#
loop_
_entity_poly.entity_id
_entity_poly.type
_entity_poly.pdbx_seq_one_letter_code
_entity_poly.pdbx_strand_id
1 'polypeptide(L)'
;MCIRDSFIGVQPTFGYEGDPMRLLYSRSASPHHGFAAYYTYVEKIWNADAVLHFGTHGSLEFMPGKQMGMSETCYPDSLIGSLPNLYYYAANNPSEATIAKRRGLSLIHI
;
A
#
# COMPACT_ATOMS: atom_id res chain seq x y z
N MET A 1 3.52 -18.14 -23.55
CA MET A 1 3.91 -17.36 -22.36
C MET A 1 4.30 -15.95 -22.79
N CYS A 2 3.56 -14.99 -22.36
CA CYS A 2 3.79 -13.59 -22.70
C CYS A 2 4.84 -13.01 -21.75
N ILE A 3 5.94 -12.51 -22.26
CA ILE A 3 7.02 -11.91 -21.47
C ILE A 3 6.56 -10.59 -20.79
N ARG A 4 5.36 -10.10 -21.13
CA ARG A 4 4.79 -8.84 -20.65
C ARG A 4 3.66 -9.02 -19.62
N ASP A 5 3.52 -10.19 -19.03
CA ASP A 5 2.42 -10.49 -18.11
C ASP A 5 2.65 -9.94 -16.70
N SER A 6 3.86 -9.57 -16.36
CA SER A 6 4.22 -9.13 -15.02
C SER A 6 5.05 -7.86 -15.05
N PHE A 7 4.67 -6.92 -14.19
CA PHE A 7 5.46 -5.75 -13.86
C PHE A 7 6.05 -5.95 -12.47
N ILE A 8 7.37 -5.82 -12.35
CA ILE A 8 8.07 -5.86 -11.08
C ILE A 8 8.61 -4.46 -10.81
N GLY A 9 8.12 -3.84 -9.75
CA GLY A 9 8.52 -2.50 -9.37
C GLY A 9 8.96 -2.43 -7.92
N VAL A 10 9.80 -1.45 -7.62
CA VAL A 10 10.18 -1.12 -6.25
C VAL A 10 9.29 0.02 -5.78
N GLN A 11 8.55 -0.23 -4.70
CA GLN A 11 7.67 0.78 -4.12
C GLN A 11 8.48 2.00 -3.66
N PRO A 12 8.08 3.22 -4.03
CA PRO A 12 8.73 4.43 -3.53
C PRO A 12 8.64 4.56 -2.01
N THR A 13 9.55 5.32 -1.43
CA THR A 13 9.51 5.69 -0.02
C THR A 13 8.31 6.60 0.27
N PHE A 14 7.99 6.75 1.56
CA PHE A 14 6.93 7.67 2.00
C PHE A 14 7.15 9.12 1.58
N GLY A 15 8.40 9.52 1.30
CA GLY A 15 8.79 10.90 1.08
C GLY A 15 8.93 11.73 2.36
N TYR A 16 8.77 11.12 3.52
CA TYR A 16 8.95 11.74 4.83
C TYR A 16 10.04 11.01 5.60
N GLU A 17 10.89 11.79 6.27
CA GLU A 17 11.88 11.24 7.19
C GLU A 17 11.26 11.05 8.59
N GLY A 18 11.67 9.98 9.26
CA GLY A 18 11.29 9.70 10.63
C GLY A 18 10.29 8.55 10.80
N ASP A 19 9.50 8.61 11.86
CA ASP A 19 8.61 7.54 12.27
C ASP A 19 7.37 7.43 11.36
N PRO A 20 7.13 6.29 10.69
CA PRO A 20 5.94 6.06 9.86
C PRO A 20 4.62 6.22 10.64
N MET A 21 4.62 6.00 11.93
CA MET A 21 3.43 6.16 12.78
C MET A 21 2.92 7.61 12.80
N ARG A 22 3.81 8.58 12.62
CA ARG A 22 3.42 9.99 12.53
C ARG A 22 2.55 10.25 11.30
N LEU A 23 2.84 9.57 10.21
CA LEU A 23 2.04 9.67 8.98
C LEU A 23 0.64 9.08 9.20
N LEU A 24 0.57 7.90 9.81
CA LEU A 24 -0.70 7.21 10.09
C LEU A 24 -1.66 8.08 10.92
N TYR A 25 -1.14 8.77 11.93
CA TYR A 25 -1.94 9.61 12.82
C TYR A 25 -2.11 11.05 12.36
N SER A 26 -1.49 11.42 11.25
CA SER A 26 -1.58 12.79 10.73
C SER A 26 -2.96 13.07 10.15
N ARG A 27 -3.49 14.25 10.44
CA ARG A 27 -4.75 14.73 9.86
C ARG A 27 -4.53 15.59 8.61
N SER A 28 -3.32 16.05 8.38
CA SER A 28 -2.99 17.00 7.31
C SER A 28 -1.97 16.45 6.30
N ALA A 29 -1.35 15.32 6.58
CA ALA A 29 -0.40 14.72 5.66
C ALA A 29 -1.12 14.04 4.49
N SER A 30 -0.46 14.03 3.34
CA SER A 30 -0.88 13.31 2.15
C SER A 30 0.29 12.48 1.63
N PRO A 31 0.03 11.45 0.80
CA PRO A 31 1.10 10.70 0.16
C PRO A 31 1.97 11.62 -0.69
N HIS A 32 3.26 11.32 -0.75
CA HIS A 32 4.18 12.00 -1.65
C HIS A 32 3.76 11.79 -3.12
N HIS A 33 4.02 12.79 -3.97
CA HIS A 33 3.64 12.70 -5.39
C HIS A 33 4.20 11.48 -6.10
N GLY A 34 5.44 11.11 -5.81
CA GLY A 34 6.07 9.92 -6.38
C GLY A 34 5.37 8.63 -5.95
N PHE A 35 4.89 8.57 -4.72
CA PHE A 35 4.15 7.43 -4.20
C PHE A 35 2.78 7.29 -4.91
N ALA A 36 2.05 8.38 -5.01
CA ALA A 36 0.77 8.40 -5.73
C ALA A 36 0.94 8.11 -7.23
N ALA A 37 1.97 8.65 -7.85
CA ALA A 37 2.26 8.42 -9.27
C ALA A 37 2.59 6.95 -9.55
N TYR A 38 3.29 6.27 -8.65
CA TYR A 38 3.60 4.86 -8.79
C TYR A 38 2.32 4.00 -8.88
N TYR A 39 1.38 4.19 -7.98
CA TYR A 39 0.12 3.44 -8.00
C TYR A 39 -0.78 3.85 -9.17
N THR A 40 -0.78 5.11 -9.54
CA THR A 40 -1.48 5.59 -10.74
C THR A 40 -0.92 4.93 -12.01
N TYR A 41 0.39 4.81 -12.12
CA TYR A 41 1.03 4.10 -13.23
C TYR A 41 0.57 2.65 -13.31
N VAL A 42 0.63 1.93 -12.19
CA VAL A 42 0.25 0.52 -12.14
C VAL A 42 -1.21 0.31 -12.54
N GLU A 43 -2.11 1.14 -12.06
CA GLU A 43 -3.54 1.02 -12.33
C GLU A 43 -3.92 1.53 -13.74
N LYS A 44 -3.48 2.74 -14.10
CA LYS A 44 -3.99 3.46 -15.27
C LYS A 44 -3.15 3.28 -16.52
N ILE A 45 -1.84 3.19 -16.40
CA ILE A 45 -0.92 3.13 -17.55
C ILE A 45 -0.52 1.68 -17.84
N TRP A 46 -0.04 0.95 -16.84
CA TRP A 46 0.24 -0.47 -17.00
C TRP A 46 -1.04 -1.30 -17.11
N ASN A 47 -2.12 -0.83 -16.51
CA ASN A 47 -3.43 -1.48 -16.49
C ASN A 47 -3.36 -2.89 -15.90
N ALA A 48 -2.84 -2.98 -14.68
CA ALA A 48 -2.72 -4.24 -13.96
C ALA A 48 -4.08 -4.85 -13.62
N ASP A 49 -4.16 -6.16 -13.61
CA ASP A 49 -5.34 -6.91 -13.17
C ASP A 49 -5.35 -7.19 -11.67
N ALA A 50 -4.17 -7.22 -11.06
CA ALA A 50 -3.99 -7.39 -9.62
C ALA A 50 -2.62 -6.86 -9.19
N VAL A 51 -2.48 -6.56 -7.91
CA VAL A 51 -1.22 -6.10 -7.30
C VAL A 51 -0.83 -7.06 -6.19
N LEU A 52 0.38 -7.59 -6.25
CA LEU A 52 1.00 -8.32 -5.16
C LEU A 52 2.06 -7.44 -4.49
N HIS A 53 1.82 -7.07 -3.25
CA HIS A 53 2.82 -6.42 -2.40
C HIS A 53 3.68 -7.49 -1.75
N PHE A 54 4.98 -7.42 -1.97
CA PHE A 54 5.91 -8.42 -1.48
C PHE A 54 7.13 -7.76 -0.85
N GLY A 55 7.42 -8.08 0.40
CA GLY A 55 8.59 -7.52 1.06
C GLY A 55 8.63 -7.78 2.57
N THR A 56 9.59 -7.15 3.23
CA THR A 56 9.76 -7.21 4.68
C THR A 56 8.89 -6.20 5.41
N HIS A 57 8.87 -4.96 4.93
CA HIS A 57 8.09 -3.85 5.47
C HIS A 57 7.26 -3.21 4.37
N GLY A 58 5.99 -3.00 4.64
CA GLY A 58 5.10 -2.28 3.74
C GLY A 58 5.10 -0.77 4.03
N SER A 59 4.44 -0.03 3.15
CA SER A 59 4.28 1.42 3.31
C SER A 59 2.82 1.84 3.28
N LEU A 60 2.02 1.12 2.55
CA LEU A 60 0.63 1.50 2.27
C LEU A 60 -0.23 1.52 3.54
N GLU A 61 0.01 0.62 4.48
CA GLU A 61 -0.71 0.54 5.75
C GLU A 61 -0.49 1.74 6.65
N PHE A 62 0.57 2.51 6.41
CA PHE A 62 0.87 3.73 7.19
C PHE A 62 0.29 5.00 6.57
N MET A 63 -0.32 4.94 5.40
CA MET A 63 -0.91 6.10 4.77
C MET A 63 -2.09 6.65 5.58
N PRO A 64 -2.30 7.98 5.61
CA PRO A 64 -3.34 8.60 6.41
C PRO A 64 -4.75 8.09 6.07
N GLY A 65 -5.59 8.03 7.08
CA GLY A 65 -6.98 7.60 6.96
C GLY A 65 -7.46 6.91 8.22
N LYS A 66 -8.57 6.19 8.11
CA LYS A 66 -9.13 5.43 9.23
C LYS A 66 -8.17 4.32 9.66
N GLN A 67 -8.04 4.14 10.96
CA GLN A 67 -7.18 3.11 11.52
C GLN A 67 -7.82 1.71 11.48
N MET A 68 -9.14 1.65 11.46
CA MET A 68 -9.91 0.42 11.38
C MET A 68 -10.92 0.53 10.25
N GLY A 69 -10.90 -0.43 9.36
CA GLY A 69 -11.69 -0.39 8.15
C GLY A 69 -11.34 0.84 7.29
N MET A 70 -11.13 0.63 6.03
CA MET A 70 -10.87 1.74 5.11
C MET A 70 -12.15 2.16 4.40
N SER A 71 -12.15 3.40 3.93
CA SER A 71 -13.17 3.92 3.02
C SER A 71 -12.49 4.61 1.86
N GLU A 72 -13.24 4.91 0.83
CA GLU A 72 -12.74 5.61 -0.38
C GLU A 72 -12.01 6.92 -0.09
N THR A 73 -12.26 7.52 1.08
CA THR A 73 -11.57 8.74 1.52
C THR A 73 -10.24 8.48 2.21
N CYS A 74 -9.89 7.22 2.49
CA CYS A 74 -8.61 6.85 3.06
C CYS A 74 -7.57 6.69 1.96
N TYR A 75 -6.35 7.20 2.17
CA TYR A 75 -5.32 7.12 1.15
C TYR A 75 -4.94 5.70 0.72
N PRO A 76 -4.84 4.70 1.61
CA PRO A 76 -4.57 3.34 1.15
C PRO A 76 -5.60 2.83 0.15
N ASP A 77 -6.87 3.07 0.41
CA ASP A 77 -7.95 2.64 -0.46
C ASP A 77 -7.95 3.39 -1.79
N SER A 78 -7.83 4.71 -1.75
CA SER A 78 -7.80 5.53 -2.97
C SER A 78 -6.57 5.29 -3.84
N LEU A 79 -5.43 4.92 -3.24
CA LEU A 79 -4.21 4.59 -3.99
C LEU A 79 -4.32 3.24 -4.71
N ILE A 80 -4.88 2.23 -4.07
CA ILE A 80 -5.08 0.91 -4.65
C ILE A 80 -6.22 0.94 -5.68
N GLY A 81 -7.25 1.74 -5.44
CA GLY A 81 -8.45 1.78 -6.26
C GLY A 81 -9.23 0.46 -6.22
N SER A 82 -9.69 -0.01 -7.37
CA SER A 82 -10.47 -1.24 -7.50
C SER A 82 -9.63 -2.49 -7.75
N LEU A 83 -8.30 -2.37 -7.78
CA LEU A 83 -7.42 -3.51 -8.06
C LEU A 83 -7.46 -4.54 -6.94
N PRO A 84 -7.57 -5.83 -7.25
CA PRO A 84 -7.30 -6.89 -6.29
C PRO A 84 -5.90 -6.71 -5.70
N ASN A 85 -5.83 -6.69 -4.38
CA ASN A 85 -4.63 -6.36 -3.63
C ASN A 85 -4.27 -7.52 -2.71
N LEU A 86 -3.11 -8.11 -2.96
CA LEU A 86 -2.56 -9.20 -2.17
C LEU A 86 -1.35 -8.66 -1.40
N TYR A 87 -1.40 -8.75 -0.08
CA TYR A 87 -0.40 -8.15 0.80
C TYR A 87 0.44 -9.24 1.46
N TYR A 88 1.65 -9.39 0.98
CA TYR A 88 2.60 -10.39 1.45
C TYR A 88 3.81 -9.73 2.11
N TYR A 89 3.58 -9.25 3.34
CA TYR A 89 4.59 -8.56 4.12
C TYR A 89 4.66 -9.09 5.55
N ALA A 90 5.77 -8.77 6.20
CA ALA A 90 5.88 -8.73 7.64
C ALA A 90 5.58 -10.04 8.35
N ALA A 91 6.00 -11.15 7.77
CA ALA A 91 5.89 -12.45 8.44
C ALA A 91 6.56 -12.47 9.82
N ASN A 92 7.55 -11.59 10.02
CA ASN A 92 8.30 -11.44 11.27
C ASN A 92 8.01 -10.11 12.01
N ASN A 93 7.05 -9.32 11.55
CA ASN A 93 6.65 -8.07 12.22
C ASN A 93 5.14 -8.04 12.50
N PRO A 94 4.72 -8.60 13.65
CA PRO A 94 3.29 -8.71 13.96
C PRO A 94 2.60 -7.35 14.16
N SER A 95 3.32 -6.30 14.53
CA SER A 95 2.76 -4.95 14.67
C SER A 95 2.25 -4.40 13.36
N GLU A 96 3.06 -4.43 12.32
CA GLU A 96 2.68 -3.99 10.97
C GLU A 96 1.56 -4.85 10.38
N ALA A 97 1.65 -6.16 10.55
CA ALA A 97 0.62 -7.08 10.10
C ALA A 97 -0.75 -6.79 10.75
N THR A 98 -0.74 -6.43 12.03
CA THR A 98 -1.95 -6.05 12.75
C THR A 98 -2.55 -4.76 12.21
N ILE A 99 -1.73 -3.75 11.92
CA ILE A 99 -2.18 -2.48 11.32
C ILE A 99 -2.80 -2.75 9.95
N ALA A 100 -2.12 -3.48 9.10
CA ALA A 100 -2.62 -3.82 7.76
C ALA A 100 -3.95 -4.59 7.83
N LYS A 101 -4.04 -5.56 8.70
CA LYS A 101 -5.27 -6.36 8.90
C LYS A 101 -6.44 -5.50 9.37
N ARG A 102 -6.23 -4.64 10.37
CA ARG A 102 -7.28 -3.74 10.89
C ARG A 102 -7.80 -2.78 9.84
N ARG A 103 -6.95 -2.39 8.90
CA ARG A 103 -7.31 -1.49 7.80
C ARG A 103 -7.95 -2.21 6.62
N GLY A 104 -8.12 -3.52 6.69
CA GLY A 104 -8.77 -4.28 5.64
C GLY A 104 -7.89 -4.62 4.45
N LEU A 105 -6.58 -4.45 4.57
CA LEU A 105 -5.65 -4.94 3.56
C LEU A 105 -5.64 -6.47 3.57
N SER A 106 -5.75 -7.05 2.40
CA SER A 106 -5.76 -8.51 2.26
C SER A 106 -4.38 -9.06 2.60
N LEU A 107 -4.30 -9.91 3.62
CA LEU A 107 -3.05 -10.53 4.04
C LEU A 107 -3.02 -11.99 3.59
N ILE A 108 -1.90 -12.38 3.01
CA ILE A 108 -1.60 -13.78 2.77
C ILE A 108 -0.84 -14.29 3.98
N HIS A 109 -1.44 -15.22 4.69
CA HIS A 109 -0.78 -15.94 5.78
C HIS A 109 -0.18 -17.22 5.22
N ILE A 110 1.06 -17.39 5.48
CA ILE A 110 1.76 -18.64 5.22
C ILE A 110 1.80 -19.45 6.51
#